data_d7438e5c2c17b94608dec0d132aa5f3f
#
_entry.id   d7438e5c2c17b94608dec0d132aa5f3f
#
_cell.length_a   1.000
_cell.length_b   1.000
_cell.length_c   1.000
_cell.angle_alpha   90.00
_cell.angle_beta   90.00
_cell.angle_gamma   90.00
#
_symmetry.space_group_name_H-M   'P 1'
#
loop_
_entity.id
_entity.type
_entity.pdbx_description
1 polymer ?
#
loop_
_entity_poly.entity_id
_entity_poly.type
_entity_poly.pdbx_seq_one_letter_code
_entity_poly.pdbx_strand_id
1 'polypeptide(L)'
;MARRLAGTVIINGTDDESWPQSNEHTNRVFNIEMVLDAGQPASAMDIPDVRWGGECRVELRITARVVDGKAVQIEGNAKLFEGTSENTDDLEDEKVVSFTVPKGGTPAHHNVQLRNSGTGGGDHAEIGLSFTNSVVED
;
A
#
# COMPACT_ATOMS: atom_id res chain seq x y z
N MET A 1 -24.59 -7.19 9.34
CA MET A 1 -24.42 -7.68 7.95
C MET A 1 -22.98 -7.45 7.53
N ALA A 2 -22.38 -8.46 6.93
CA ALA A 2 -20.98 -8.37 6.53
C ALA A 2 -20.79 -7.49 5.32
N ARG A 3 -19.63 -6.87 5.23
CA ARG A 3 -19.20 -6.07 4.09
C ARG A 3 -18.08 -6.80 3.35
N ARG A 4 -18.11 -6.74 2.04
CA ARG A 4 -16.99 -7.21 1.20
C ARG A 4 -16.17 -6.00 0.77
N LEU A 5 -14.92 -6.01 1.16
CA LEU A 5 -13.92 -5.05 0.68
C LEU A 5 -13.11 -5.75 -0.41
N ALA A 6 -13.16 -5.23 -1.61
CA ALA A 6 -12.44 -5.82 -2.73
C ALA A 6 -11.72 -4.73 -3.52
N GLY A 7 -10.53 -5.03 -3.98
CA GLY A 7 -9.79 -4.06 -4.75
C GLY A 7 -8.39 -4.49 -5.09
N THR A 8 -7.57 -3.51 -5.44
CA THR A 8 -6.20 -3.73 -5.85
C THR A 8 -5.26 -2.78 -5.15
N VAL A 9 -4.07 -3.28 -4.90
CA VAL A 9 -2.91 -2.48 -4.47
C VAL A 9 -1.85 -2.63 -5.54
N ILE A 10 -1.39 -1.51 -6.07
CA ILE A 10 -0.35 -1.49 -7.11
C ILE A 10 0.85 -0.75 -6.53
N ILE A 11 2.01 -1.40 -6.55
CA ILE A 11 3.25 -0.81 -6.06
C ILE A 11 4.24 -0.76 -7.20
N ASN A 12 4.62 0.48 -7.59
CA ASN A 12 5.63 0.75 -8.60
C ASN A 12 6.84 1.33 -7.90
N GLY A 13 7.99 0.70 -8.07
CA GLY A 13 9.24 1.18 -7.50
C GLY A 13 10.28 1.47 -8.56
N THR A 14 11.11 2.47 -8.31
CA THR A 14 12.23 2.84 -9.15
C THR A 14 13.47 2.96 -8.29
N ASP A 15 14.55 2.28 -8.71
CA ASP A 15 15.88 2.46 -8.17
C ASP A 15 16.64 3.30 -9.19
N ASP A 16 16.83 4.57 -8.87
CA ASP A 16 17.43 5.54 -9.78
C ASP A 16 18.95 5.52 -9.60
N GLU A 17 19.62 4.85 -10.55
CA GLU A 17 21.06 4.67 -10.49
C GLU A 17 21.79 5.64 -11.36
N SER A 18 23.05 5.96 -10.99
CA SER A 18 23.91 6.86 -11.75
C SER A 18 24.38 6.19 -13.02
N TRP A 19 24.40 6.96 -14.13
CA TRP A 19 25.01 6.49 -15.36
C TRP A 19 26.44 6.00 -15.08
N PRO A 20 26.92 4.89 -15.67
CA PRO A 20 26.32 4.13 -16.78
C PRO A 20 25.35 3.02 -16.37
N GLN A 21 24.98 2.91 -15.13
CA GLN A 21 24.04 1.89 -14.67
C GLN A 21 22.63 2.25 -15.11
N SER A 22 21.82 1.23 -15.40
CA SER A 22 20.41 1.40 -15.75
C SER A 22 19.57 1.49 -14.51
N ASN A 23 18.51 2.32 -14.55
CA ASN A 23 17.52 2.34 -13.49
C ASN A 23 16.79 1.00 -13.42
N GLU A 24 16.50 0.54 -12.24
CA GLU A 24 15.74 -0.68 -12.01
C GLU A 24 14.33 -0.32 -11.56
N HIS A 25 13.35 -1.08 -12.05
CA HIS A 25 11.95 -0.84 -11.79
C HIS A 25 11.27 -2.10 -11.34
N THR A 26 10.23 -1.94 -10.53
CA THR A 26 9.33 -3.03 -10.20
C THR A 26 7.89 -2.56 -10.36
N ASN A 27 7.01 -3.50 -10.71
CA ASN A 27 5.58 -3.28 -10.73
C ASN A 27 4.92 -4.52 -10.13
N ARG A 28 4.23 -4.35 -9.02
CA ARG A 28 3.53 -5.44 -8.36
C ARG A 28 2.07 -5.07 -8.16
N VAL A 29 1.21 -6.01 -8.49
CA VAL A 29 -0.24 -5.85 -8.34
C VAL A 29 -0.73 -6.92 -7.38
N PHE A 30 -1.44 -6.49 -6.34
CA PHE A 30 -2.04 -7.40 -5.36
C PHE A 30 -3.55 -7.24 -5.41
N ASN A 31 -4.26 -8.34 -5.57
CA ASN A 31 -5.71 -8.35 -5.49
C ASN A 31 -6.10 -8.69 -4.06
N ILE A 32 -6.95 -7.85 -3.48
CA ILE A 32 -7.37 -7.97 -2.08
C ILE A 32 -8.87 -8.21 -2.04
N GLU A 33 -9.28 -9.19 -1.24
CA GLU A 33 -10.67 -9.41 -0.92
C GLU A 33 -10.78 -9.78 0.55
N MET A 34 -11.63 -9.07 1.28
CA MET A 34 -11.85 -9.28 2.71
C MET A 34 -13.35 -9.22 3.00
N VAL A 35 -13.78 -10.03 3.96
CA VAL A 35 -15.12 -9.94 4.51
C VAL A 35 -15.01 -9.41 5.95
N LEU A 36 -15.70 -8.30 6.22
CA LEU A 36 -15.61 -7.57 7.47
C LEU A 36 -16.99 -7.40 8.09
N ASP A 37 -17.08 -7.62 9.39
CA ASP A 37 -18.32 -7.36 10.15
C ASP A 37 -18.18 -6.11 11.00
N ALA A 38 -19.30 -5.43 11.20
CA ALA A 38 -19.37 -4.30 12.11
C ALA A 38 -19.06 -4.78 13.55
N GLY A 39 -18.30 -3.97 14.28
CA GLY A 39 -17.91 -4.27 15.65
C GLY A 39 -16.68 -5.17 15.78
N GLN A 40 -16.14 -5.65 14.68
CA GLN A 40 -14.87 -6.39 14.70
C GLN A 40 -13.68 -5.44 14.81
N PRO A 41 -12.59 -5.88 15.46
CA PRO A 41 -11.35 -5.14 15.40
C PRO A 41 -10.86 -4.99 13.97
N ALA A 42 -9.99 -4.00 13.73
CA ALA A 42 -9.39 -3.80 12.43
C ALA A 42 -8.63 -5.07 12.01
N SER A 43 -8.81 -5.46 10.75
CA SER A 43 -8.17 -6.65 10.16
C SER A 43 -7.02 -6.23 9.25
N ALA A 44 -5.87 -6.85 9.44
CA ALA A 44 -4.70 -6.57 8.62
C ALA A 44 -4.87 -7.12 7.21
N MET A 45 -4.43 -6.36 6.22
CA MET A 45 -4.33 -6.86 4.84
C MET A 45 -3.02 -7.62 4.68
N ASP A 46 -3.08 -8.74 3.98
CA ASP A 46 -1.89 -9.54 3.70
C ASP A 46 -1.24 -9.04 2.41
N ILE A 47 -0.33 -8.09 2.56
CA ILE A 47 0.41 -7.51 1.44
C ILE A 47 1.90 -7.78 1.67
N PRO A 48 2.52 -8.62 0.82
CA PRO A 48 3.95 -8.88 0.95
C PRO A 48 4.79 -7.64 0.72
N ASP A 49 5.95 -7.59 1.36
CA ASP A 49 6.92 -6.54 1.09
C ASP A 49 7.39 -6.64 -0.36
N VAL A 50 7.61 -5.49 -0.99
CA VAL A 50 8.09 -5.42 -2.36
C VAL A 50 9.55 -4.99 -2.35
N ARG A 51 10.41 -5.81 -2.94
CA ARG A 51 11.86 -5.58 -3.02
C ARG A 51 12.31 -5.49 -4.46
N TRP A 52 13.24 -4.59 -4.73
CA TRP A 52 13.79 -4.45 -6.08
C TRP A 52 15.16 -3.78 -6.03
N GLY A 53 15.90 -3.93 -7.13
CA GLY A 53 17.16 -3.25 -7.34
C GLY A 53 18.29 -3.68 -6.42
N GLY A 54 18.09 -4.70 -5.59
CA GLY A 54 19.08 -5.13 -4.60
C GLY A 54 19.25 -4.20 -3.41
N GLU A 55 18.56 -3.05 -3.38
CA GLU A 55 18.76 -2.01 -2.38
C GLU A 55 17.47 -1.47 -1.77
N CYS A 56 16.35 -1.66 -2.44
CA CYS A 56 15.08 -1.01 -2.07
C CYS A 56 14.04 -1.99 -1.56
N ARG A 57 13.23 -1.54 -0.62
CA ARG A 57 12.08 -2.28 -0.11
C ARG A 57 10.95 -1.34 0.27
N VAL A 58 9.72 -1.68 -0.13
CA VAL A 58 8.50 -1.02 0.36
C VAL A 58 7.78 -1.97 1.30
N GLU A 59 7.40 -1.47 2.45
CA GLU A 59 6.52 -2.14 3.40
C GLU A 59 5.23 -1.35 3.50
N LEU A 60 4.12 -2.00 3.17
CA LEU A 60 2.79 -1.43 3.32
C LEU A 60 2.04 -2.23 4.38
N ARG A 61 1.75 -1.58 5.50
CA ARG A 61 1.07 -2.20 6.64
C ARG A 61 -0.23 -1.44 6.87
N ILE A 62 -1.32 -1.99 6.39
CA ILE A 62 -2.63 -1.37 6.47
C ILE A 62 -3.66 -2.34 7.02
N THR A 63 -4.66 -1.78 7.68
CA THR A 63 -5.79 -2.51 8.24
C THR A 63 -7.10 -1.92 7.72
N ALA A 64 -8.16 -2.70 7.81
CA ALA A 64 -9.50 -2.28 7.42
C ALA A 64 -10.51 -2.65 8.52
N ARG A 65 -11.47 -1.77 8.75
CA ARG A 65 -12.57 -2.02 9.68
C ARG A 65 -13.83 -1.31 9.21
N VAL A 66 -14.98 -1.90 9.55
CA VAL A 66 -16.28 -1.27 9.28
C VAL A 66 -16.50 -0.17 10.32
N VAL A 67 -16.89 1.01 9.86
CA VAL A 67 -17.19 2.18 10.69
C VAL A 67 -18.66 2.57 10.52
N ASP A 68 -19.08 3.64 11.17
CA ASP A 68 -20.45 4.12 11.11
C ASP A 68 -20.89 4.35 9.65
N GLY A 69 -22.16 4.06 9.37
CA GLY A 69 -22.70 4.19 8.03
C GLY A 69 -22.29 3.08 7.07
N LYS A 70 -21.75 1.98 7.59
CA LYS A 70 -21.29 0.80 6.82
C LYS A 70 -20.12 1.11 5.87
N ALA A 71 -19.43 2.21 6.09
CA ALA A 71 -18.19 2.51 5.38
C ALA A 71 -17.06 1.63 5.93
N VAL A 72 -15.99 1.48 5.16
CA VAL A 72 -14.79 0.79 5.61
C VAL A 72 -13.67 1.81 5.70
N GLN A 73 -13.04 1.89 6.88
CA GLN A 73 -11.89 2.75 7.10
C GLN A 73 -10.62 1.94 6.90
N ILE A 74 -9.72 2.45 6.05
CA ILE A 74 -8.41 1.85 5.80
C ILE A 74 -7.36 2.76 6.41
N GLU A 75 -6.49 2.19 7.25
CA GLU A 75 -5.47 2.93 7.97
C GLU A 75 -4.19 2.15 8.08
N GLY A 76 -3.07 2.86 8.12
CA GLY A 76 -1.77 2.27 8.33
C GLY A 76 -0.64 3.15 7.85
N ASN A 77 0.44 2.51 7.43
CA ASN A 77 1.67 3.19 7.03
C ASN A 77 2.27 2.53 5.80
N ALA A 78 2.92 3.35 4.99
CA ALA A 78 3.78 2.91 3.90
C ALA A 78 5.19 3.39 4.19
N LYS A 79 6.18 2.52 4.02
CA LYS A 79 7.59 2.82 4.30
C LYS A 79 8.46 2.43 3.12
N LEU A 80 9.41 3.30 2.81
CA LEU A 80 10.46 3.03 1.84
C LEU A 80 11.79 2.90 2.57
N PHE A 81 12.44 1.76 2.36
CA PHE A 81 13.78 1.48 2.88
C PHE A 81 14.75 1.41 1.71
N GLU A 82 15.91 1.98 1.88
CA GLU A 82 16.97 1.90 0.89
C GLU A 82 18.32 1.93 1.59
N GLY A 83 19.22 1.03 1.18
CA GLY A 83 20.54 0.90 1.77
C GLY A 83 21.42 -0.02 0.94
N THR A 84 22.32 -0.74 1.60
CA THR A 84 23.26 -1.62 0.90
C THR A 84 22.67 -2.97 0.51
N SER A 85 21.47 -3.29 1.00
CA SER A 85 20.74 -4.50 0.62
C SER A 85 19.24 -4.28 0.77
N GLU A 86 18.44 -5.16 0.17
CA GLU A 86 16.98 -5.11 0.28
C GLU A 86 16.47 -5.43 1.68
N ASN A 87 17.31 -5.94 2.55
CA ASN A 87 16.99 -6.22 3.95
C ASN A 87 17.43 -5.11 4.90
N THR A 88 17.83 -3.97 4.39
CA THR A 88 18.27 -2.82 5.18
C THR A 88 17.18 -2.31 6.10
N ASP A 89 17.56 -1.77 7.25
CA ASP A 89 16.66 -1.06 8.16
C ASP A 89 16.73 0.47 7.99
N ASP A 90 17.36 0.93 6.92
CA ASP A 90 17.53 2.35 6.65
C ASP A 90 16.27 2.94 6.04
N LEU A 91 15.45 3.57 6.88
CA LEU A 91 14.16 4.16 6.50
C LEU A 91 14.39 5.50 5.82
N GLU A 92 13.94 5.61 4.57
CA GLU A 92 14.11 6.82 3.77
C GLU A 92 12.85 7.69 3.72
N ASP A 93 11.67 7.08 3.75
CA ASP A 93 10.42 7.83 3.75
C ASP A 93 9.32 7.00 4.39
N GLU A 94 8.37 7.70 5.00
CA GLU A 94 7.20 7.08 5.61
C GLU A 94 6.00 7.99 5.42
N LYS A 95 4.87 7.41 5.01
CA LYS A 95 3.60 8.11 4.84
C LYS A 95 2.49 7.37 5.56
N VAL A 96 1.61 8.15 6.19
CA VAL A 96 0.38 7.60 6.76
C VAL A 96 -0.60 7.32 5.63
N VAL A 97 -1.28 6.18 5.72
CA VAL A 97 -2.39 5.81 4.85
C VAL A 97 -3.66 5.91 5.67
N SER A 98 -4.61 6.73 5.24
CA SER A 98 -5.89 6.86 5.93
C SER A 98 -6.94 7.32 4.91
N PHE A 99 -7.93 6.48 4.64
CA PHE A 99 -9.04 6.85 3.77
C PHE A 99 -10.24 5.96 4.04
N THR A 100 -11.40 6.41 3.56
CA THR A 100 -12.68 5.73 3.77
C THR A 100 -13.20 5.23 2.43
N VAL A 101 -13.66 3.97 2.42
CA VAL A 101 -14.35 3.37 1.27
C VAL A 101 -15.83 3.37 1.59
N PRO A 102 -16.64 4.22 0.92
CA PRO A 102 -18.06 4.33 1.23
C PRO A 102 -18.81 3.06 0.81
N LYS A 103 -19.96 2.83 1.46
CA LYS A 103 -20.86 1.76 1.03
C LYS A 103 -21.41 2.06 -0.36
N GLY A 104 -21.87 1.05 -1.05
CA GLY A 104 -22.55 1.25 -2.33
C GLY A 104 -21.79 0.85 -3.57
N GLY A 105 -20.58 0.33 -3.39
CA GLY A 105 -19.80 -0.24 -4.49
C GLY A 105 -19.04 0.75 -5.35
N THR A 106 -19.12 2.05 -5.06
CA THR A 106 -18.32 3.05 -5.77
C THR A 106 -16.85 2.93 -5.35
N PRO A 107 -15.90 2.83 -6.29
CA PRO A 107 -14.50 2.72 -5.93
C PRO A 107 -13.97 3.95 -5.21
N ALA A 108 -13.18 3.73 -4.18
CA ALA A 108 -12.39 4.76 -3.53
C ALA A 108 -10.93 4.55 -3.90
N HIS A 109 -10.27 5.64 -4.28
CA HIS A 109 -8.87 5.62 -4.71
C HIS A 109 -8.01 6.42 -3.75
N HIS A 110 -6.80 5.92 -3.47
CA HIS A 110 -5.84 6.62 -2.65
C HIS A 110 -4.45 6.35 -3.20
N ASN A 111 -3.64 7.41 -3.32
CA ASN A 111 -2.29 7.31 -3.84
C ASN A 111 -1.29 7.76 -2.79
N VAL A 112 -0.18 7.03 -2.70
CA VAL A 112 0.92 7.35 -1.79
C VAL A 112 2.19 7.44 -2.61
N GLN A 113 2.98 8.49 -2.38
CA GLN A 113 4.30 8.61 -2.99
C GLN A 113 5.36 8.60 -1.90
N LEU A 114 6.36 7.74 -2.09
CA LEU A 114 7.50 7.61 -1.21
C LEU A 114 8.76 7.96 -2.00
N ARG A 115 9.61 8.79 -1.40
CA ARG A 115 10.81 9.28 -2.08
C ARG A 115 12.00 9.30 -1.14
N ASN A 116 13.14 8.88 -1.65
CA ASN A 116 14.40 9.12 -1.00
C ASN A 116 14.83 10.56 -1.31
N SER A 117 14.88 11.41 -0.30
CA SER A 117 15.25 12.82 -0.43
C SER A 117 16.70 13.10 -0.08
N GLY A 118 17.49 12.07 0.20
CA GLY A 118 18.90 12.22 0.53
C GLY A 118 19.78 12.55 -0.68
N THR A 119 21.04 12.87 -0.41
CA THR A 119 22.04 13.12 -1.45
C THR A 119 22.25 11.86 -2.30
N GLY A 120 22.12 11.99 -3.61
CA GLY A 120 22.17 10.86 -4.53
C GLY A 120 20.84 10.12 -4.60
N GLY A 121 19.79 10.67 -3.96
CA GLY A 121 18.46 10.11 -4.01
C GLY A 121 17.82 10.27 -5.37
N GLY A 122 16.78 9.54 -5.60
CA GLY A 122 16.02 9.44 -6.83
C GLY A 122 15.20 8.19 -6.79
N ASP A 123 15.49 7.32 -5.82
CA ASP A 123 14.69 6.16 -5.55
C ASP A 123 13.31 6.58 -5.06
N HIS A 124 12.30 5.95 -5.60
CA HIS A 124 10.93 6.29 -5.22
C HIS A 124 10.01 5.11 -5.45
N ALA A 125 8.85 5.18 -4.81
CA ALA A 125 7.78 4.23 -5.00
C ALA A 125 6.45 4.96 -5.06
N GLU A 126 5.56 4.45 -5.89
CA GLU A 126 4.19 4.93 -5.98
C GLU A 126 3.27 3.79 -5.65
N ILE A 127 2.32 4.03 -4.74
CA ILE A 127 1.36 3.04 -4.31
C ILE A 127 -0.02 3.55 -4.68
N GLY A 128 -0.73 2.77 -5.49
CA GLY A 128 -2.13 3.04 -5.83
C GLY A 128 -3.02 2.04 -5.13
N LEU A 129 -4.00 2.55 -4.38
CA LEU A 129 -5.00 1.72 -3.71
C LEU A 129 -6.37 2.05 -4.30
N SER A 130 -7.12 1.01 -4.66
CA SER A 130 -8.45 1.17 -5.22
C SER A 130 -9.35 0.07 -4.66
N PHE A 131 -10.38 0.45 -3.91
CA PHE A 131 -11.26 -0.51 -3.23
C PHE A 131 -12.73 -0.17 -3.42
N THR A 132 -13.55 -1.22 -3.43
CA THR A 132 -15.00 -1.12 -3.36
C THR A 132 -15.48 -1.80 -2.07
N ASN A 133 -16.62 -1.34 -1.59
CA ASN A 133 -17.25 -1.84 -0.37
C ASN A 133 -18.70 -2.18 -0.69
N SER A 134 -19.03 -3.45 -0.63
CA SER A 134 -20.36 -3.94 -0.98
C SER A 134 -20.91 -4.87 0.09
N VAL A 135 -22.20 -5.14 0.03
CA VAL A 135 -22.83 -6.07 0.95
C VAL A 135 -22.49 -7.51 0.54
N VAL A 136 -22.28 -8.35 1.55
CA VAL A 136 -22.18 -9.79 1.30
C VAL A 136 -23.59 -10.36 1.30
N GLU A 137 -24.00 -10.93 0.18
CA GLU A 137 -25.30 -11.57 0.08
C GLU A 137 -25.20 -13.03 0.47
N ASP A 138 -26.16 -13.46 1.26
CA ASP A 138 -26.30 -14.86 1.67
C ASP A 138 -27.07 -15.68 0.63
#